data_ffee130bf6daef9042dbc05bcfe6a2e9
#
_entry.id   ffee130bf6daef9042dbc05bcfe6a2e9
#
_cell.length_a   1.000
_cell.length_b   1.000
_cell.length_c   1.000
_cell.angle_alpha   90.00
_cell.angle_beta   90.00
_cell.angle_gamma   90.00
#
_symmetry.space_group_name_H-M   'P 1'
#
loop_
_entity.id
_entity.type
_entity.pdbx_description
1 polymer ?
#
loop_
_entity_poly.entity_id
_entity_poly.type
_entity_poly.pdbx_seq_one_letter_code
_entity_poly.pdbx_strand_id
1 'polypeptide(L)'
;MVGFYKPLLKSTFEELGFTFPRKIKLKKTISDVFGGFCSKDLAGKKERRIGFTLRVGGGRSPIMDRRNWDGYIVDKKVIRIKPKQGLKMMGFPKTFGLPVSDHQALKQLGNSVAVNVVKEVGKEVGKEEEMGA
;
A
#
# COMPACT_ATOMS: atom_id res chain seq x y z
N MET A 1 -9.27 3.57 6.94
CA MET A 1 -10.09 4.61 6.27
C MET A 1 -11.02 5.23 7.30
N VAL A 2 -11.07 6.54 7.34
CA VAL A 2 -11.92 7.26 8.28
C VAL A 2 -13.34 7.29 7.72
N GLY A 3 -14.27 6.57 8.33
CA GLY A 3 -15.63 6.39 7.84
C GLY A 3 -16.56 7.53 8.26
N PHE A 4 -16.27 8.75 7.84
CA PHE A 4 -17.13 9.89 8.11
C PHE A 4 -17.95 10.28 6.89
N TYR A 5 -19.11 10.85 7.13
CA TYR A 5 -19.95 11.44 6.10
C TYR A 5 -19.24 12.66 5.49
N LYS A 6 -18.97 12.65 4.18
CA LYS A 6 -18.10 13.64 3.50
C LYS A 6 -18.39 15.11 3.78
N PRO A 7 -19.65 15.62 3.72
CA PRO A 7 -19.91 17.04 3.97
C PRO A 7 -19.60 17.48 5.39
N LEU A 8 -19.89 16.62 6.36
CA LEU A 8 -19.62 16.89 7.78
C LEU A 8 -18.12 16.86 8.06
N LEU A 9 -17.41 15.90 7.46
CA LEU A 9 -15.96 15.76 7.59
C LEU A 9 -15.22 17.01 7.15
N LYS A 10 -15.56 17.54 5.97
CA LYS A 10 -14.89 18.73 5.41
C LYS A 10 -15.08 19.94 6.31
N SER A 11 -16.31 20.25 6.75
CA SER A 11 -16.57 21.41 7.61
C SER A 11 -15.90 21.25 8.98
N THR A 12 -15.93 20.07 9.59
CA THR A 12 -15.32 19.81 10.89
C THR A 12 -13.80 19.97 10.85
N PHE A 13 -13.13 19.44 9.83
CA PHE A 13 -11.69 19.58 9.70
C PHE A 13 -11.26 21.00 9.35
N GLU A 14 -12.01 21.71 8.55
CA GLU A 14 -11.75 23.13 8.26
C GLU A 14 -11.88 23.99 9.52
N GLU A 15 -12.89 23.75 10.35
CA GLU A 15 -13.08 24.43 11.64
C GLU A 15 -11.94 24.16 12.61
N LEU A 16 -11.40 22.94 12.63
CA LEU A 16 -10.27 22.55 13.48
C LEU A 16 -8.90 22.93 12.91
N GLY A 17 -8.86 23.51 11.70
CA GLY A 17 -7.61 23.88 11.05
C GLY A 17 -6.85 22.71 10.44
N PHE A 18 -7.45 21.51 10.39
CA PHE A 18 -6.82 20.32 9.79
C PHE A 18 -7.02 20.33 8.28
N THR A 19 -5.92 20.14 7.54
CA THR A 19 -5.95 19.96 6.09
C THR A 19 -5.40 18.60 5.73
N PHE A 20 -6.04 17.92 4.77
CA PHE A 20 -5.50 16.67 4.25
C PHE A 20 -4.21 16.92 3.47
N PRO A 21 -3.23 16.01 3.54
CA PRO A 21 -2.00 16.11 2.75
C PRO A 21 -2.31 16.19 1.25
N ARG A 22 -1.48 16.92 0.52
CA ARG A 22 -1.56 16.97 -0.94
C ARG A 22 -1.30 15.60 -1.53
N LYS A 23 -1.90 15.32 -2.70
CA LYS A 23 -1.60 14.10 -3.44
C LYS A 23 -0.11 14.04 -3.76
N ILE A 24 0.50 12.93 -3.40
CA ILE A 24 1.90 12.66 -3.69
C ILE A 24 1.98 11.84 -4.97
N LYS A 25 2.89 12.25 -5.87
CA LYS A 25 3.16 11.47 -7.07
C LYS A 25 3.75 10.11 -6.71
N LEU A 26 3.25 9.06 -7.33
CA LEU A 26 3.77 7.71 -7.13
C LEU A 26 5.21 7.64 -7.63
N LYS A 27 6.16 7.47 -6.72
CA LYS A 27 7.60 7.41 -7.04
C LYS A 27 8.04 6.02 -7.46
N LYS A 28 7.42 4.99 -6.91
CA LYS A 28 7.73 3.59 -7.20
C LYS A 28 6.49 2.87 -7.73
N THR A 29 6.68 2.05 -8.72
CA THR A 29 5.63 1.18 -9.26
C THR A 29 5.79 -0.23 -8.72
N ILE A 30 4.78 -1.08 -8.94
CA ILE A 30 4.89 -2.49 -8.53
C ILE A 30 5.99 -3.22 -9.30
N SER A 31 6.32 -2.78 -10.51
CA SER A 31 7.46 -3.29 -11.26
C SER A 31 8.78 -3.05 -10.53
N ASP A 32 8.95 -1.89 -9.91
CA ASP A 32 10.14 -1.58 -9.10
C ASP A 32 10.26 -2.49 -7.88
N VAL A 33 9.11 -2.84 -7.28
CA VAL A 33 9.07 -3.72 -6.11
C VAL A 33 9.56 -5.13 -6.46
N PHE A 34 9.15 -5.66 -7.62
CA PHE A 34 9.53 -7.00 -8.06
C PHE A 34 10.85 -7.05 -8.84
N GLY A 35 11.35 -5.90 -9.29
CA GLY A 35 12.56 -5.83 -10.10
C GLY A 35 12.40 -6.35 -11.53
N GLY A 36 11.16 -6.36 -12.06
CA GLY A 36 10.86 -6.81 -13.41
C GLY A 36 9.55 -6.22 -13.89
N PHE A 37 9.25 -6.35 -15.17
CA PHE A 37 8.04 -5.78 -15.76
C PHE A 37 6.78 -6.52 -15.25
N CYS A 38 5.98 -5.83 -14.46
CA CYS A 38 4.74 -6.35 -13.94
C CYS A 38 3.59 -5.98 -14.87
N SER A 39 2.85 -6.98 -15.34
CA SER A 39 1.76 -6.78 -16.29
C SER A 39 0.40 -7.17 -15.71
N LYS A 40 -0.66 -6.67 -16.33
CA LYS A 40 -2.04 -7.01 -16.00
C LYS A 40 -2.50 -8.29 -16.70
N ASP A 41 -1.84 -8.64 -17.79
CA ASP A 41 -2.19 -9.77 -18.65
C ASP A 41 -1.03 -10.76 -18.76
N LEU A 42 -1.36 -12.00 -19.15
CA LEU A 42 -0.38 -13.06 -19.33
C LEU A 42 0.51 -12.82 -20.56
N ALA A 43 0.06 -12.02 -21.52
CA ALA A 43 0.84 -11.66 -22.70
C ALA A 43 1.94 -10.63 -22.39
N GLY A 44 1.89 -9.99 -21.22
CA GLY A 44 2.90 -9.02 -20.80
C GLY A 44 2.83 -7.68 -21.54
N LYS A 45 1.68 -7.33 -22.09
CA LYS A 45 1.52 -6.10 -22.90
C LYS A 45 1.11 -4.88 -22.07
N LYS A 46 0.25 -5.07 -21.07
CA LYS A 46 -0.28 -3.97 -20.26
C LYS A 46 0.45 -3.90 -18.92
N GLU A 47 1.13 -2.80 -18.66
CA GLU A 47 1.82 -2.57 -17.39
C GLU A 47 0.83 -2.43 -16.23
N ARG A 48 1.16 -3.08 -15.12
CA ARG A 48 0.51 -2.84 -13.82
C ARG A 48 1.41 -1.94 -13.01
N ARG A 49 0.96 -0.74 -12.74
CA ARG A 49 1.72 0.23 -11.96
C ARG A 49 1.42 0.17 -10.47
N ILE A 50 0.18 -0.13 -10.11
CA ILE A 50 -0.30 -0.16 -8.73
C ILE A 50 -0.52 -1.60 -8.31
N GLY A 51 0.03 -1.97 -7.15
CA GLY A 51 -0.14 -3.30 -6.58
C GLY A 51 -1.53 -3.50 -5.98
N PHE A 52 -1.85 -4.75 -5.71
CA PHE A 52 -3.06 -5.10 -4.98
C PHE A 52 -2.93 -4.69 -3.51
N THR A 53 -4.05 -4.44 -2.86
CA THR A 53 -4.08 -4.26 -1.41
C THR A 53 -3.72 -5.58 -0.72
N LEU A 54 -2.76 -5.53 0.20
CA LEU A 54 -2.41 -6.69 1.02
C LEU A 54 -3.58 -7.06 1.93
N ARG A 55 -3.87 -8.34 2.01
CA ARG A 55 -5.03 -8.85 2.75
C ARG A 55 -4.62 -9.92 3.76
N VAL A 56 -5.48 -10.13 4.72
CA VAL A 56 -5.36 -11.22 5.69
C VAL A 56 -6.14 -12.42 5.17
N GLY A 57 -5.45 -13.46 4.73
CA GLY A 57 -6.07 -14.66 4.20
C GLY A 57 -6.54 -14.53 2.73
N GLY A 58 -7.05 -15.62 2.19
CA GLY A 58 -7.55 -15.67 0.81
C GLY A 58 -6.46 -15.61 -0.26
N GLY A 59 -5.22 -15.91 0.08
CA GLY A 59 -4.13 -16.01 -0.89
C GLY A 59 -4.25 -17.24 -1.79
N ARG A 60 -3.41 -17.27 -2.84
CA ARG A 60 -3.34 -18.37 -3.83
C ARG A 60 -4.59 -18.55 -4.70
N SER A 61 -5.41 -17.53 -4.83
CA SER A 61 -6.48 -17.54 -5.83
C SER A 61 -5.87 -17.56 -7.24
N PRO A 62 -6.58 -18.09 -8.26
CA PRO A 62 -6.12 -18.04 -9.64
C PRO A 62 -5.76 -16.61 -10.06
N ILE A 63 -4.72 -16.46 -10.88
CA ILE A 63 -4.16 -15.15 -11.23
C ILE A 63 -5.18 -14.19 -11.87
N MET A 64 -6.15 -14.72 -12.60
CA MET A 64 -7.18 -13.90 -13.24
C MET A 64 -8.47 -13.79 -12.42
N ASP A 65 -8.51 -14.40 -11.23
CA ASP A 65 -9.66 -14.30 -10.33
C ASP A 65 -9.68 -12.90 -9.68
N ARG A 66 -10.87 -12.31 -9.58
CA ARG A 66 -11.06 -11.00 -8.94
C ARG A 66 -10.65 -10.97 -7.46
N ARG A 67 -10.56 -12.14 -6.82
CA ARG A 67 -10.13 -12.27 -5.42
C ARG A 67 -8.62 -12.35 -5.28
N ASN A 68 -7.89 -12.46 -6.40
CA ASN A 68 -6.44 -12.50 -6.38
C ASN A 68 -5.85 -11.19 -5.82
N TRP A 69 -4.98 -11.31 -4.84
CA TRP A 69 -4.25 -10.17 -4.30
C TRP A 69 -2.75 -10.45 -4.12
N ASP A 70 -2.34 -11.70 -4.14
CA ASP A 70 -0.95 -12.10 -3.89
C ASP A 70 -0.20 -12.55 -5.15
N GLY A 71 -0.91 -12.85 -6.22
CA GLY A 71 -0.33 -13.27 -7.48
C GLY A 71 -0.09 -12.11 -8.44
N TYR A 72 1.11 -12.04 -9.01
CA TYR A 72 1.50 -11.05 -9.98
C TYR A 72 2.13 -11.71 -11.21
N ILE A 73 2.00 -11.05 -12.35
CA ILE A 73 2.65 -11.50 -13.59
C ILE A 73 3.87 -10.61 -13.78
N VAL A 74 5.06 -11.17 -13.57
CA VAL A 74 6.34 -10.46 -13.68
C VAL A 74 7.16 -11.14 -14.78
N ASP A 75 7.54 -10.38 -15.79
CA ASP A 75 8.25 -10.89 -16.98
C ASP A 75 7.58 -12.13 -17.57
N LYS A 76 6.25 -12.05 -17.73
CA LYS A 76 5.37 -13.13 -18.25
C LYS A 76 5.28 -14.37 -17.36
N LYS A 77 5.81 -14.32 -16.13
CA LYS A 77 5.74 -15.42 -15.16
C LYS A 77 4.86 -15.06 -13.99
N VAL A 78 4.10 -16.02 -13.49
CA VAL A 78 3.28 -15.84 -12.29
C VAL A 78 4.15 -15.97 -11.05
N ILE A 79 4.21 -14.91 -10.25
CA ILE A 79 4.97 -14.86 -9.00
C ILE A 79 4.01 -14.48 -7.87
N ARG A 80 4.09 -15.20 -6.76
CA ARG A 80 3.35 -14.84 -5.53
C ARG A 80 4.17 -13.88 -4.69
N ILE A 81 3.51 -12.87 -4.13
CA ILE A 81 4.19 -11.88 -3.29
C ILE A 81 4.77 -12.54 -2.03
N LYS A 82 5.99 -12.15 -1.71
CA LYS A 82 6.68 -12.55 -0.47
C LYS A 82 6.71 -11.38 0.50
N PRO A 83 6.97 -11.59 1.80
CA PRO A 83 7.05 -10.51 2.78
C PRO A 83 8.00 -9.38 2.38
N LYS A 84 9.10 -9.70 1.74
CA LYS A 84 10.08 -8.72 1.26
C LYS A 84 9.47 -7.72 0.29
N GLN A 85 8.70 -8.18 -0.68
CA GLN A 85 7.98 -7.30 -1.61
C GLN A 85 6.86 -6.53 -0.88
N GLY A 86 6.15 -7.19 0.03
CA GLY A 86 5.12 -6.56 0.84
C GLY A 86 5.65 -5.39 1.66
N LEU A 87 6.81 -5.56 2.29
CA LEU A 87 7.49 -4.49 3.03
C LEU A 87 7.86 -3.32 2.12
N LYS A 88 8.38 -3.59 0.93
CA LYS A 88 8.69 -2.54 -0.06
C LYS A 88 7.44 -1.78 -0.50
N MET A 89 6.35 -2.49 -0.76
CA MET A 89 5.07 -1.87 -1.15
C MET A 89 4.53 -0.93 -0.07
N MET A 90 4.69 -1.32 1.19
CA MET A 90 4.21 -0.55 2.33
C MET A 90 5.17 0.58 2.77
N GLY A 91 6.33 0.68 2.13
CA GLY A 91 7.30 1.74 2.40
C GLY A 91 8.19 1.51 3.62
N PHE A 92 8.29 0.28 4.11
CA PHE A 92 9.19 -0.05 5.22
C PHE A 92 10.66 0.02 4.78
N PRO A 93 11.58 0.38 5.69
CA PRO A 93 13.02 0.39 5.40
C PRO A 93 13.53 -1.01 5.03
N LYS A 94 14.59 -1.08 4.23
CA LYS A 94 15.23 -2.34 3.83
C LYS A 94 15.74 -3.16 5.01
N THR A 95 16.10 -2.48 6.10
CA THR A 95 16.59 -3.11 7.32
C THR A 95 15.50 -3.69 8.20
N PHE A 96 14.23 -3.35 7.92
CA PHE A 96 13.10 -3.86 8.69
C PHE A 96 12.86 -5.32 8.33
N GLY A 97 12.79 -6.18 9.35
CA GLY A 97 12.53 -7.60 9.19
C GLY A 97 11.32 -8.06 9.99
N LEU A 98 10.72 -9.14 9.55
CA LEU A 98 9.63 -9.82 10.25
C LEU A 98 10.11 -11.24 10.61
N PRO A 99 10.48 -11.49 11.88
CA PRO A 99 11.04 -12.78 12.31
C PRO A 99 9.95 -13.84 12.53
N VAL A 100 9.10 -14.02 11.53
CA VAL A 100 7.97 -14.96 11.54
C VAL A 100 7.89 -15.64 10.17
N SER A 101 7.01 -16.65 10.05
CA SER A 101 6.79 -17.31 8.76
C SER A 101 6.24 -16.35 7.73
N ASP A 102 6.43 -16.64 6.45
CA ASP A 102 5.94 -15.80 5.34
C ASP A 102 4.44 -15.54 5.44
N HIS A 103 3.67 -16.56 5.79
CA HIS A 103 2.23 -16.44 5.96
C HIS A 103 1.87 -15.45 7.08
N GLN A 104 2.53 -15.54 8.23
CA GLN A 104 2.31 -14.63 9.35
C GLN A 104 2.79 -13.21 9.03
N ALA A 105 3.91 -13.09 8.34
CA ALA A 105 4.44 -11.80 7.91
C ALA A 105 3.46 -11.06 6.98
N LEU A 106 2.92 -11.74 5.97
CA LEU A 106 1.93 -11.18 5.06
C LEU A 106 0.63 -10.80 5.79
N LYS A 107 0.22 -11.61 6.76
CA LYS A 107 -0.93 -11.31 7.63
C LYS A 107 -0.72 -10.03 8.44
N GLN A 108 0.45 -9.87 9.04
CA GLN A 108 0.81 -8.66 9.78
C GLN A 108 0.83 -7.43 8.87
N LEU A 109 1.41 -7.55 7.68
CA LEU A 109 1.43 -6.48 6.68
C LEU A 109 0.02 -6.10 6.22
N GLY A 110 -0.87 -7.07 6.03
CA GLY A 110 -2.26 -6.83 5.67
C GLY A 110 -3.04 -6.05 6.74
N ASN A 111 -2.63 -6.17 8.00
CA ASN A 111 -3.21 -5.42 9.12
C ASN A 111 -2.51 -4.07 9.37
N SER A 112 -1.40 -3.80 8.70
CA SER A 112 -0.65 -2.57 8.88
C SER A 112 -1.12 -1.45 7.95
N VAL A 113 -0.54 -0.27 8.13
CA VAL A 113 -0.80 0.91 7.31
C VAL A 113 0.48 1.29 6.55
N ALA A 114 0.33 1.78 5.32
CA ALA A 114 1.47 2.23 4.53
C ALA A 114 2.24 3.34 5.25
N VAL A 115 3.54 3.14 5.42
CA VAL A 115 4.42 4.06 6.17
C VAL A 115 4.40 5.47 5.56
N ASN A 116 4.43 5.56 4.24
CA ASN A 116 4.41 6.85 3.54
C ASN A 116 3.13 7.65 3.82
N VAL A 117 1.99 6.98 3.89
CA VAL A 117 0.71 7.63 4.21
C VAL A 117 0.69 8.13 5.64
N VAL A 118 1.08 7.29 6.59
CA VAL A 118 1.15 7.66 8.02
C VAL A 118 2.12 8.81 8.24
N LYS A 119 3.25 8.81 7.56
CA LYS A 119 4.24 9.88 7.63
C LYS A 119 3.66 11.23 7.18
N GLU A 120 2.94 11.29 6.06
CA GLU A 120 2.34 12.52 5.57
C GLU A 120 1.19 13.00 6.45
N VAL A 121 0.34 12.12 6.94
CA VAL A 121 -0.72 12.46 7.90
C VAL A 121 -0.10 12.97 9.21
N GLY A 122 0.95 12.32 9.70
CA GLY A 122 1.67 12.73 10.90
C GLY A 122 2.27 14.13 10.78
N LYS A 123 2.78 14.50 9.61
CA LYS A 123 3.29 15.86 9.36
C LYS A 123 2.19 16.92 9.49
N GLU A 124 1.00 16.64 8.97
CA GLU A 124 -0.12 17.59 9.07
C GLU A 124 -0.61 17.74 10.52
N VAL A 125 -0.66 16.65 11.29
CA VAL A 125 -0.98 16.68 12.73
C VAL A 125 0.07 17.48 13.50
N GLY A 126 1.37 17.28 13.21
CA GLY A 126 2.45 18.03 13.82
C GLY A 126 2.40 19.52 13.54
N LYS A 127 2.05 19.94 12.34
CA LYS A 127 1.84 21.35 12.00
C LYS A 127 0.70 21.97 12.79
N GLU A 128 -0.38 21.25 13.00
CA GLU A 128 -1.53 21.71 13.78
C GLU A 128 -1.16 21.92 15.25
N GLU A 129 -0.40 21.00 15.85
CA GLU A 129 0.10 21.14 17.22
C GLU A 129 1.02 22.36 17.36
N GLU A 130 1.92 22.62 16.42
CA GLU A 130 2.79 23.79 16.41
C GLU A 130 1.99 25.10 16.30
N MET A 131 0.94 25.12 15.53
CA MET A 131 0.07 26.28 15.37
C MET A 131 -0.88 26.50 16.56
N GLY A 132 -1.19 25.43 17.31
CA GLY A 132 -2.06 25.45 18.48
C GLY A 132 -1.38 25.81 19.79
N ALA A 133 -0.08 25.94 19.78
CA ALA A 133 0.69 26.34 20.95
C ALA A 133 0.76 27.90 21.12
#